data_ce113731233f393c531b0465f23961f2
#
_entry.id   ce113731233f393c531b0465f23961f2
#
_cell.length_a   1.000
_cell.length_b   1.000
_cell.length_c   1.000
_cell.angle_alpha   90.00
_cell.angle_beta   90.00
_cell.angle_gamma   90.00
#
_symmetry.space_group_name_H-M   'P 1'
#
loop_
_entity.id
_entity.type
_entity.pdbx_description
1 polymer ?
#
loop_
_entity_poly.entity_id
_entity_poly.type
_entity_poly.pdbx_seq_one_letter_code
_entity_poly.pdbx_strand_id
1 'polypeptide(L)'
;RKESSAASDVYKRQLCEQCKITYIGPDSKVISALGNKSVARNTMVEAGVPVIPGSKEPVYTVEEGEKIAGEIGYPIIVKAALGGGGKGMRVAQTPDEFQTSFQTAQKEAQMAFGDGTMYLEHFVEHPRHIEFQILADKYGNVVHLGERDCSIQRNHQKMIEESPSEALTPELRQKMGEAAVKAAKAAHYTNAGTIEVLLEKSGAFYFMEMN
;
A
#
# COMPACT_ATOMS: atom_id res chain seq x y z
N ARG A 1 -9.06 18.58 -8.08
CA ARG A 1 -9.05 17.40 -8.97
C ARG A 1 -9.93 16.35 -8.33
N LYS A 2 -10.97 15.85 -9.01
CA LYS A 2 -11.66 14.64 -8.59
C LYS A 2 -10.66 13.50 -8.75
N GLU A 3 -10.41 12.75 -7.68
CA GLU A 3 -9.65 11.51 -7.78
C GLU A 3 -10.33 10.60 -8.80
N SER A 4 -9.56 10.18 -9.82
CA SER A 4 -10.04 9.23 -10.79
C SER A 4 -10.11 7.87 -10.11
N SER A 5 -11.25 7.21 -10.08
CA SER A 5 -11.32 5.86 -9.56
C SER A 5 -10.63 4.90 -10.55
N ALA A 6 -10.02 3.82 -10.06
CA ALA A 6 -9.42 2.80 -10.92
C ALA A 6 -10.38 2.33 -12.03
N ALA A 7 -11.68 2.23 -11.72
CA ALA A 7 -12.71 1.89 -12.71
C ALA A 7 -12.83 2.92 -13.84
N SER A 8 -12.73 4.23 -13.54
CA SER A 8 -12.78 5.26 -14.58
C SER A 8 -11.54 5.27 -15.46
N ASP A 9 -10.39 4.92 -14.92
CA ASP A 9 -9.14 4.85 -15.67
C ASP A 9 -9.07 3.59 -16.54
N VAL A 10 -9.58 2.47 -16.08
CA VAL A 10 -9.78 1.25 -16.89
C VAL A 10 -10.64 1.57 -18.11
N TYR A 11 -11.78 2.24 -17.91
CA TYR A 11 -12.69 2.62 -19.01
C TYR A 11 -12.01 3.56 -20.02
N LYS A 12 -11.33 4.60 -19.54
CA LYS A 12 -10.57 5.52 -20.41
C LYS A 12 -9.52 4.79 -21.24
N ARG A 13 -8.76 3.89 -20.60
CA ARG A 13 -7.74 3.08 -21.28
C ARG A 13 -8.34 2.23 -22.40
N GLN A 14 -9.43 1.52 -22.09
CA GLN A 14 -10.14 0.70 -23.09
C GLN A 14 -10.66 1.54 -24.27
N LEU A 15 -11.21 2.72 -24.00
CA LEU A 15 -11.68 3.62 -25.05
C LEU A 15 -10.54 4.13 -25.92
N CYS A 16 -9.39 4.47 -25.33
CA CYS A 16 -8.19 4.84 -26.09
C CYS A 16 -7.73 3.71 -27.01
N GLU A 17 -7.72 2.46 -26.52
CA GLU A 17 -7.37 1.29 -27.33
C GLU A 17 -8.32 1.10 -28.52
N GLN A 18 -9.62 1.20 -28.29
CA GLN A 18 -10.64 1.10 -29.35
C GLN A 18 -10.47 2.21 -30.41
N CYS A 19 -10.13 3.42 -29.97
CA CYS A 19 -9.90 4.57 -30.84
C CYS A 19 -8.48 4.60 -31.47
N LYS A 20 -7.61 3.61 -31.17
CA LYS A 20 -6.20 3.59 -31.60
C LYS A 20 -5.39 4.80 -31.12
N ILE A 21 -5.76 5.36 -29.97
CA ILE A 21 -5.05 6.44 -29.29
C ILE A 21 -4.06 5.83 -28.31
N THR A 22 -2.79 6.26 -28.39
CA THR A 22 -1.77 5.82 -27.42
C THR A 22 -2.06 6.42 -26.04
N TYR A 23 -2.34 5.55 -25.07
CA TYR A 23 -2.53 5.94 -23.68
C TYR A 23 -1.17 5.92 -22.95
N ILE A 24 -0.83 7.01 -22.26
CA ILE A 24 0.38 7.07 -21.41
C ILE A 24 0.01 6.50 -20.05
N GLY A 25 0.46 5.28 -19.76
CA GLY A 25 0.14 4.53 -18.56
C GLY A 25 0.10 3.02 -18.85
N PRO A 26 -0.12 2.21 -17.79
CA PRO A 26 -0.20 0.76 -17.91
C PRO A 26 -1.47 0.33 -18.66
N ASP A 27 -1.57 -0.94 -19.02
CA ASP A 27 -2.77 -1.46 -19.65
C ASP A 27 -3.95 -1.59 -18.67
N SER A 28 -5.15 -1.78 -19.21
CA SER A 28 -6.38 -1.81 -18.39
C SER A 28 -6.42 -2.95 -17.38
N LYS A 29 -5.75 -4.08 -17.66
CA LYS A 29 -5.68 -5.23 -16.74
C LYS A 29 -4.79 -4.91 -15.54
N VAL A 30 -3.66 -4.25 -15.80
CA VAL A 30 -2.73 -3.80 -14.74
C VAL A 30 -3.40 -2.76 -13.84
N ILE A 31 -4.09 -1.77 -14.42
CA ILE A 31 -4.86 -0.78 -13.65
C ILE A 31 -5.90 -1.47 -12.75
N SER A 32 -6.65 -2.43 -13.30
CA SER A 32 -7.65 -3.18 -12.54
C SER A 32 -7.05 -4.01 -11.40
N ALA A 33 -5.94 -4.71 -11.68
CA ALA A 33 -5.26 -5.54 -10.69
C ALA A 33 -4.66 -4.70 -9.55
N LEU A 34 -3.99 -3.59 -9.89
CA LEU A 34 -3.39 -2.69 -8.90
C LEU A 34 -4.45 -1.88 -8.12
N GLY A 35 -5.61 -1.63 -8.70
CA GLY A 35 -6.74 -1.01 -8.01
C GLY A 35 -7.37 -1.91 -6.93
N ASN A 36 -7.12 -3.22 -6.96
CA ASN A 36 -7.51 -4.15 -5.93
C ASN A 36 -6.37 -4.35 -4.93
N LYS A 37 -6.51 -3.80 -3.73
CA LYS A 37 -5.46 -3.82 -2.70
C LYS A 37 -4.98 -5.22 -2.32
N SER A 38 -5.89 -6.20 -2.28
CA SER A 38 -5.52 -7.59 -1.94
C SER A 38 -4.72 -8.23 -3.09
N VAL A 39 -5.13 -8.03 -4.34
CA VAL A 39 -4.41 -8.53 -5.50
C VAL A 39 -3.03 -7.89 -5.60
N ALA A 40 -2.96 -6.57 -5.48
CA ALA A 40 -1.70 -5.83 -5.50
C ALA A 40 -0.74 -6.34 -4.40
N ARG A 41 -1.25 -6.48 -3.15
CA ARG A 41 -0.45 -7.00 -2.04
C ARG A 41 0.07 -8.42 -2.29
N ASN A 42 -0.78 -9.32 -2.76
CA ASN A 42 -0.37 -10.70 -3.05
C ASN A 42 0.70 -10.76 -4.15
N THR A 43 0.52 -10.00 -5.23
CA THR A 43 1.53 -9.86 -6.29
C THR A 43 2.89 -9.40 -5.72
N MET A 44 2.88 -8.44 -4.80
CA MET A 44 4.11 -7.96 -4.16
C MET A 44 4.75 -9.02 -3.26
N VAL A 45 3.94 -9.74 -2.46
CA VAL A 45 4.42 -10.85 -1.62
C VAL A 45 5.07 -11.94 -2.45
N GLU A 46 4.41 -12.40 -3.51
CA GLU A 46 4.94 -13.42 -4.44
C GLU A 46 6.23 -12.97 -5.12
N ALA A 47 6.32 -11.70 -5.45
CA ALA A 47 7.54 -11.11 -5.99
C ALA A 47 8.64 -10.90 -4.93
N GLY A 48 8.38 -11.11 -3.62
CA GLY A 48 9.33 -10.84 -2.54
C GLY A 48 9.64 -9.34 -2.40
N VAL A 49 8.68 -8.48 -2.68
CA VAL A 49 8.72 -7.06 -2.35
C VAL A 49 8.20 -6.90 -0.92
N PRO A 50 8.89 -6.13 -0.05
CA PRO A 50 8.43 -5.92 1.30
C PRO A 50 7.03 -5.29 1.33
N VAL A 51 6.10 -5.90 2.07
CA VAL A 51 4.76 -5.36 2.34
C VAL A 51 4.55 -5.26 3.85
N ILE A 52 3.65 -4.40 4.29
CA ILE A 52 3.33 -4.30 5.71
C ILE A 52 2.91 -5.68 6.24
N PRO A 53 3.58 -6.23 7.27
CA PRO A 53 3.17 -7.49 7.88
C PRO A 53 1.72 -7.43 8.36
N GLY A 54 0.95 -8.48 8.12
CA GLY A 54 -0.47 -8.51 8.48
C GLY A 54 -1.08 -9.89 8.40
N SER A 55 -2.30 -10.02 8.93
CA SER A 55 -3.07 -11.25 8.83
C SER A 55 -3.36 -11.58 7.37
N LYS A 56 -3.21 -12.85 7.01
CA LYS A 56 -3.53 -13.35 5.67
C LYS A 56 -5.02 -13.57 5.50
N GLU A 57 -5.64 -14.03 6.57
CA GLU A 57 -7.05 -14.36 6.66
C GLU A 57 -7.77 -13.39 7.61
N PRO A 58 -9.11 -13.29 7.49
CA PRO A 58 -9.93 -12.56 8.45
C PRO A 58 -9.78 -13.12 9.87
N VAL A 59 -9.86 -12.23 10.85
CA VAL A 59 -9.78 -12.54 12.28
C VAL A 59 -11.11 -12.26 12.94
N TYR A 60 -11.64 -13.24 13.66
CA TYR A 60 -12.99 -13.16 14.22
C TYR A 60 -13.01 -13.11 15.76
N THR A 61 -11.98 -13.64 16.41
CA THR A 61 -11.91 -13.70 17.87
C THR A 61 -10.65 -13.00 18.42
N VAL A 62 -10.73 -12.60 19.69
CA VAL A 62 -9.60 -11.96 20.38
C VAL A 62 -8.42 -12.93 20.48
N GLU A 63 -8.67 -14.19 20.85
CA GLU A 63 -7.65 -15.20 21.07
C GLU A 63 -6.87 -15.51 19.78
N GLU A 64 -7.57 -15.62 18.65
CA GLU A 64 -6.94 -15.75 17.33
C GLU A 64 -6.11 -14.51 16.99
N GLY A 65 -6.67 -13.33 17.26
CA GLY A 65 -6.01 -12.07 17.02
C GLY A 65 -4.75 -11.86 17.84
N GLU A 66 -4.76 -12.21 19.12
CA GLU A 66 -3.58 -12.12 20.01
C GLU A 66 -2.41 -12.99 19.51
N LYS A 67 -2.71 -14.20 19.03
CA LYS A 67 -1.70 -15.07 18.46
C LYS A 67 -1.07 -14.45 17.21
N ILE A 68 -1.90 -13.98 16.28
CA ILE A 68 -1.45 -13.34 15.02
C ILE A 68 -0.68 -12.05 15.33
N ALA A 69 -1.17 -11.23 16.27
CA ALA A 69 -0.50 -10.00 16.69
C ALA A 69 0.89 -10.27 17.29
N GLY A 70 1.03 -11.36 18.07
CA GLY A 70 2.32 -11.80 18.59
C GLY A 70 3.32 -12.23 17.51
N GLU A 71 2.84 -12.80 16.41
CA GLU A 71 3.67 -13.17 15.25
C GLU A 71 4.07 -11.95 14.41
N ILE A 72 3.17 -10.98 14.24
CA ILE A 72 3.42 -9.75 13.47
C ILE A 72 4.34 -8.79 14.23
N GLY A 73 4.16 -8.67 15.55
CA GLY A 73 4.85 -7.71 16.42
C GLY A 73 4.08 -6.38 16.56
N TYR A 74 4.14 -5.84 17.79
CA TYR A 74 3.50 -4.55 18.13
C TYR A 74 4.35 -3.36 17.68
N PRO A 75 3.72 -2.19 17.42
CA PRO A 75 2.30 -1.91 17.52
C PRO A 75 1.47 -2.50 16.38
N ILE A 76 0.21 -2.85 16.67
CA ILE A 76 -0.74 -3.45 15.74
C ILE A 76 -1.91 -2.51 15.47
N ILE A 77 -2.31 -2.38 14.22
CA ILE A 77 -3.58 -1.78 13.86
C ILE A 77 -4.60 -2.88 13.54
N VAL A 78 -5.74 -2.83 14.22
CA VAL A 78 -6.92 -3.64 13.94
C VAL A 78 -7.79 -2.87 12.97
N LYS A 79 -8.21 -3.50 11.87
CA LYS A 79 -8.99 -2.86 10.80
C LYS A 79 -10.21 -3.69 10.45
N ALA A 80 -11.37 -3.06 10.31
CA ALA A 80 -12.55 -3.70 9.74
C ALA A 80 -12.33 -4.05 8.26
N ALA A 81 -12.85 -5.22 7.85
CA ALA A 81 -12.85 -5.65 6.45
C ALA A 81 -13.64 -4.68 5.56
N LEU A 82 -14.82 -4.29 6.03
CA LEU A 82 -15.61 -3.21 5.46
C LEU A 82 -15.35 -1.96 6.30
N GLY A 83 -14.61 -0.99 5.78
CA GLY A 83 -14.25 0.19 6.55
C GLY A 83 -13.97 1.40 5.68
N GLY A 84 -14.21 2.58 6.24
CA GLY A 84 -13.90 3.86 5.63
C GLY A 84 -14.01 4.99 6.64
N GLY A 85 -13.27 6.09 6.41
CA GLY A 85 -13.34 7.26 7.28
C GLY A 85 -12.82 7.04 8.71
N GLY A 86 -11.97 6.05 8.95
CA GLY A 86 -11.37 5.77 10.27
C GLY A 86 -12.24 5.01 11.25
N LYS A 87 -13.47 4.60 10.86
CA LYS A 87 -14.34 3.77 11.70
C LYS A 87 -13.93 2.30 11.62
N GLY A 88 -14.04 1.58 12.75
CA GLY A 88 -13.62 0.18 12.83
C GLY A 88 -12.10 0.01 12.75
N MET A 89 -11.32 1.01 13.16
CA MET A 89 -9.88 0.94 13.23
C MET A 89 -9.38 1.36 14.61
N ARG A 90 -8.51 0.55 15.22
CA ARG A 90 -7.85 0.84 16.49
C ARG A 90 -6.42 0.36 16.48
N VAL A 91 -5.54 1.14 17.12
CA VAL A 91 -4.15 0.76 17.35
C VAL A 91 -4.02 0.20 18.76
N ALA A 92 -3.33 -0.93 18.88
CA ALA A 92 -2.85 -1.48 20.12
C ALA A 92 -1.33 -1.33 20.17
N GLN A 93 -0.82 -0.54 21.09
CA GLN A 93 0.61 -0.30 21.26
C GLN A 93 1.31 -1.49 21.91
N THR A 94 0.59 -2.18 22.79
CA THR A 94 1.11 -3.29 23.61
C THR A 94 0.13 -4.47 23.58
N PRO A 95 0.58 -5.68 23.95
CA PRO A 95 -0.31 -6.84 24.12
C PRO A 95 -1.47 -6.58 25.05
N ASP A 96 -1.27 -5.83 26.15
CA ASP A 96 -2.29 -5.54 27.16
C ASP A 96 -3.45 -4.69 26.60
N GLU A 97 -3.17 -3.90 25.58
CA GLU A 97 -4.18 -3.06 24.91
C GLU A 97 -4.96 -3.80 23.83
N PHE A 98 -4.46 -4.95 23.37
CA PHE A 98 -4.97 -5.61 22.17
C PHE A 98 -6.43 -6.02 22.29
N GLN A 99 -6.80 -6.70 23.39
CA GLN A 99 -8.18 -7.16 23.59
C GLN A 99 -9.18 -6.01 23.52
N THR A 100 -8.90 -4.90 24.24
CA THR A 100 -9.78 -3.73 24.27
C THR A 100 -9.89 -3.08 22.89
N SER A 101 -8.77 -2.92 22.21
CA SER A 101 -8.71 -2.33 20.86
C SER A 101 -9.46 -3.18 19.84
N PHE A 102 -9.28 -4.51 19.87
CA PHE A 102 -9.94 -5.44 18.97
C PHE A 102 -11.47 -5.42 19.16
N GLN A 103 -11.92 -5.59 20.41
CA GLN A 103 -13.37 -5.61 20.70
C GLN A 103 -14.04 -4.28 20.38
N THR A 104 -13.36 -3.15 20.62
CA THR A 104 -13.89 -1.82 20.30
C THR A 104 -14.03 -1.64 18.79
N ALA A 105 -12.98 -1.97 18.03
CA ALA A 105 -13.00 -1.87 16.57
C ALA A 105 -14.06 -2.79 15.96
N GLN A 106 -14.19 -4.03 16.46
CA GLN A 106 -15.17 -5.01 16.00
C GLN A 106 -16.61 -4.55 16.25
N LYS A 107 -16.90 -4.03 17.44
CA LYS A 107 -18.24 -3.48 17.78
C LYS A 107 -18.58 -2.28 16.89
N GLU A 108 -17.64 -1.38 16.68
CA GLU A 108 -17.84 -0.23 15.77
C GLU A 108 -18.10 -0.69 14.32
N ALA A 109 -17.35 -1.68 13.84
CA ALA A 109 -17.54 -2.23 12.51
C ALA A 109 -18.92 -2.89 12.37
N GLN A 110 -19.31 -3.71 13.33
CA GLN A 110 -20.62 -4.34 13.35
C GLN A 110 -21.77 -3.32 13.36
N MET A 111 -21.64 -2.24 14.13
CA MET A 111 -22.66 -1.19 14.20
C MET A 111 -22.71 -0.31 12.94
N ALA A 112 -21.56 0.01 12.36
CA ALA A 112 -21.47 0.94 11.23
C ALA A 112 -21.70 0.26 9.86
N PHE A 113 -21.28 -1.00 9.72
CA PHE A 113 -21.22 -1.71 8.44
C PHE A 113 -22.02 -3.02 8.44
N GLY A 114 -22.52 -3.49 9.59
CA GLY A 114 -23.21 -4.77 9.73
C GLY A 114 -22.27 -5.99 9.68
N ASP A 115 -20.94 -5.78 9.69
CA ASP A 115 -19.94 -6.82 9.58
C ASP A 115 -18.82 -6.56 10.60
N GLY A 116 -18.52 -7.55 11.44
CA GLY A 116 -17.48 -7.52 12.45
C GLY A 116 -16.21 -8.26 12.06
N THR A 117 -16.00 -8.51 10.77
CA THR A 117 -14.80 -9.14 10.23
C THR A 117 -13.62 -8.19 10.35
N MET A 118 -12.53 -8.64 10.97
CA MET A 118 -11.34 -7.82 11.22
C MET A 118 -10.11 -8.36 10.49
N TYR A 119 -9.15 -7.45 10.26
CA TYR A 119 -7.79 -7.74 9.82
C TYR A 119 -6.79 -7.05 10.74
N LEU A 120 -5.62 -7.64 10.87
CA LEU A 120 -4.51 -7.10 11.66
C LEU A 120 -3.36 -6.72 10.75
N GLU A 121 -2.74 -5.57 11.01
CA GLU A 121 -1.51 -5.17 10.32
C GLU A 121 -0.54 -4.53 11.33
N HIS A 122 0.75 -4.63 11.04
CA HIS A 122 1.74 -3.85 11.76
C HIS A 122 1.44 -2.35 11.59
N PHE A 123 1.43 -1.60 12.69
CA PHE A 123 1.19 -0.16 12.63
C PHE A 123 2.51 0.58 12.43
N VAL A 124 2.71 1.10 11.24
CA VAL A 124 3.90 1.87 10.88
C VAL A 124 3.80 3.26 11.49
N GLU A 125 4.64 3.55 12.50
CA GLU A 125 4.60 4.81 13.24
C GLU A 125 5.39 5.90 12.53
N HIS A 126 4.73 7.03 12.28
CA HIS A 126 5.36 8.21 11.68
C HIS A 126 6.24 7.90 10.46
N PRO A 127 5.74 7.13 9.48
CA PRO A 127 6.54 6.75 8.33
C PRO A 127 6.89 7.96 7.48
N ARG A 128 8.02 7.88 6.77
CA ARG A 128 8.23 8.73 5.62
C ARG A 128 7.53 8.13 4.40
N HIS A 129 6.89 8.98 3.63
CA HIS A 129 6.29 8.65 2.36
C HIS A 129 7.34 8.86 1.25
N ILE A 130 7.86 7.78 0.71
CA ILE A 130 8.85 7.81 -0.37
C ILE A 130 8.20 7.24 -1.62
N GLU A 131 8.36 7.91 -2.75
CA GLU A 131 7.91 7.38 -4.03
C GLU A 131 9.06 7.29 -5.03
N PHE A 132 9.13 6.17 -5.75
CA PHE A 132 10.09 5.96 -6.83
C PHE A 132 9.42 6.18 -8.18
N GLN A 133 10.01 7.03 -9.01
CA GLN A 133 9.58 7.21 -10.39
C GLN A 133 10.02 6.01 -11.22
N ILE A 134 9.07 5.31 -11.82
CA ILE A 134 9.30 4.17 -12.70
C ILE A 134 9.11 4.57 -14.15
N LEU A 135 9.95 4.00 -15.00
CA LEU A 135 9.78 4.01 -16.45
C LEU A 135 9.97 2.59 -16.98
N ALA A 136 8.99 2.09 -17.69
CA ALA A 136 8.98 0.73 -18.24
C ALA A 136 8.59 0.71 -19.70
N ASP A 137 9.25 -0.12 -20.49
CA ASP A 137 8.92 -0.33 -21.90
C ASP A 137 8.04 -1.57 -22.11
N LYS A 138 7.56 -1.75 -23.34
CA LYS A 138 6.77 -2.92 -23.73
C LYS A 138 7.57 -4.22 -23.88
N TYR A 139 8.89 -4.17 -23.72
CA TYR A 139 9.79 -5.32 -23.85
C TYR A 139 10.20 -5.90 -22.50
N GLY A 140 9.70 -5.34 -21.39
CA GLY A 140 9.97 -5.78 -20.04
C GLY A 140 11.19 -5.11 -19.38
N ASN A 141 11.78 -4.10 -20.02
CA ASN A 141 12.79 -3.29 -19.38
C ASN A 141 12.12 -2.30 -18.43
N VAL A 142 12.61 -2.25 -17.20
CA VAL A 142 12.12 -1.37 -16.13
C VAL A 142 13.29 -0.71 -15.45
N VAL A 143 13.22 0.61 -15.32
CA VAL A 143 14.18 1.41 -14.56
C VAL A 143 13.46 2.32 -13.58
N HIS A 144 14.16 2.71 -12.51
CA HIS A 144 13.72 3.82 -11.67
C HIS A 144 14.58 5.06 -11.93
N LEU A 145 13.99 6.24 -11.80
CA LEU A 145 14.66 7.53 -12.02
C LEU A 145 14.98 8.25 -10.71
N GLY A 146 15.07 7.52 -9.61
CA GLY A 146 15.23 8.06 -8.28
C GLY A 146 13.90 8.22 -7.54
N GLU A 147 14.02 8.77 -6.32
CA GLU A 147 12.89 8.94 -5.42
C GLU A 147 12.52 10.40 -5.19
N ARG A 148 11.32 10.58 -4.66
CA ARG A 148 10.81 11.80 -4.01
C ARG A 148 10.38 11.47 -2.59
N ASP A 149 10.66 12.36 -1.66
CA ASP A 149 10.11 12.36 -0.31
C ASP A 149 8.82 13.19 -0.32
N CYS A 150 7.69 12.54 -0.10
CA CYS A 150 6.37 13.13 -0.13
C CYS A 150 5.71 13.14 1.26
N SER A 151 6.52 13.19 2.33
CA SER A 151 6.05 13.08 3.71
C SER A 151 5.25 14.29 4.19
N ILE A 152 5.46 15.46 3.58
CA ILE A 152 4.71 16.68 3.94
C ILE A 152 3.37 16.68 3.23
N GLN A 153 2.35 16.26 3.98
CA GLN A 153 1.00 16.07 3.48
C GLN A 153 -0.04 16.79 4.35
N ARG A 154 -1.16 17.16 3.74
CA ARG A 154 -2.36 17.63 4.42
C ARG A 154 -3.57 16.80 3.98
N ASN A 155 -4.21 16.12 4.93
CA ASN A 155 -5.34 15.23 4.63
C ASN A 155 -5.03 14.24 3.50
N HIS A 156 -3.85 13.59 3.57
CA HIS A 156 -3.32 12.65 2.57
C HIS A 156 -3.06 13.27 1.17
N GLN A 157 -2.98 14.58 1.07
CA GLN A 157 -2.57 15.27 -0.15
C GLN A 157 -1.12 15.71 -0.02
N LYS A 158 -0.28 15.33 -0.98
CA LYS A 158 1.13 15.74 -1.06
C LYS A 158 1.20 17.24 -1.28
N MET A 159 1.87 17.96 -0.37
CA MET A 159 1.99 19.43 -0.39
C MET A 159 3.38 19.86 -0.86
N ILE A 160 4.41 19.15 -0.42
CA ILE A 160 5.80 19.40 -0.78
C ILE A 160 6.43 18.06 -1.11
N GLU A 161 7.18 18.03 -2.18
CA GLU A 161 7.97 16.89 -2.63
C GLU A 161 9.43 17.31 -2.76
N GLU A 162 10.33 16.53 -2.20
CA GLU A 162 11.78 16.78 -2.21
C GLU A 162 12.50 15.64 -2.93
N SER A 163 13.50 15.98 -3.74
CA SER A 163 14.34 15.00 -4.42
C SER A 163 15.80 15.49 -4.45
N PRO A 164 16.76 14.63 -4.07
CA PRO A 164 16.59 13.33 -3.42
C PRO A 164 16.12 13.45 -1.96
N SER A 165 15.60 12.34 -1.39
CA SER A 165 15.27 12.30 0.04
C SER A 165 16.53 12.29 0.90
N GLU A 166 16.59 13.18 1.89
CA GLU A 166 17.66 13.20 2.89
C GLU A 166 17.62 12.00 3.86
N ALA A 167 16.47 11.30 3.91
CA ALA A 167 16.31 10.14 4.78
C ALA A 167 16.98 8.87 4.22
N LEU A 168 17.38 8.86 2.94
CA LEU A 168 17.91 7.68 2.31
C LEU A 168 19.45 7.73 2.21
N THR A 169 20.10 6.73 2.83
CA THR A 169 21.50 6.44 2.50
C THR A 169 21.61 5.88 1.09
N PRO A 170 22.80 5.92 0.44
CA PRO A 170 22.97 5.31 -0.88
C PRO A 170 22.54 3.83 -0.93
N GLU A 171 22.85 3.05 0.11
CA GLU A 171 22.53 1.63 0.21
C GLU A 171 21.02 1.41 0.34
N LEU A 172 20.33 2.22 1.15
CA LEU A 172 18.89 2.13 1.32
C LEU A 172 18.17 2.56 0.05
N ARG A 173 18.62 3.62 -0.60
CA ARG A 173 18.11 4.09 -1.91
C ARG A 173 18.20 2.98 -2.94
N GLN A 174 19.33 2.29 -3.01
CA GLN A 174 19.52 1.18 -3.93
C GLN A 174 18.52 0.05 -3.64
N LYS A 175 18.43 -0.41 -2.39
CA LYS A 175 17.49 -1.47 -1.99
C LYS A 175 16.04 -1.14 -2.32
N MET A 176 15.61 0.07 -2.00
CA MET A 176 14.25 0.53 -2.26
C MET A 176 13.99 0.66 -3.77
N GLY A 177 14.96 1.20 -4.52
CA GLY A 177 14.87 1.30 -5.98
C GLY A 177 14.78 -0.08 -6.66
N GLU A 178 15.60 -1.05 -6.22
CA GLU A 178 15.52 -2.43 -6.70
C GLU A 178 14.15 -3.07 -6.38
N ALA A 179 13.62 -2.83 -5.18
CA ALA A 179 12.28 -3.30 -4.81
C ALA A 179 11.19 -2.65 -5.67
N ALA A 180 11.30 -1.36 -5.99
CA ALA A 180 10.38 -0.65 -6.87
C ALA A 180 10.42 -1.22 -8.31
N VAL A 181 11.61 -1.46 -8.86
CA VAL A 181 11.76 -2.12 -10.17
C VAL A 181 11.17 -3.52 -10.15
N LYS A 182 11.38 -4.28 -9.08
CA LYS A 182 10.84 -5.63 -8.90
C LYS A 182 9.32 -5.63 -8.83
N ALA A 183 8.73 -4.68 -8.11
CA ALA A 183 7.29 -4.47 -8.03
C ALA A 183 6.68 -4.17 -9.40
N ALA A 184 7.28 -3.24 -10.15
CA ALA A 184 6.81 -2.89 -11.48
C ALA A 184 6.89 -4.05 -12.48
N LYS A 185 7.97 -4.86 -12.44
CA LYS A 185 8.10 -6.07 -13.24
C LYS A 185 7.04 -7.11 -12.91
N ALA A 186 6.80 -7.36 -11.60
CA ALA A 186 5.80 -8.33 -11.13
C ALA A 186 4.38 -7.93 -11.56
N ALA A 187 4.09 -6.63 -11.57
CA ALA A 187 2.82 -6.10 -12.04
C ALA A 187 2.70 -6.01 -13.58
N HIS A 188 3.73 -6.39 -14.34
CA HIS A 188 3.80 -6.18 -15.78
C HIS A 188 3.53 -4.73 -16.21
N TYR A 189 4.04 -3.79 -15.38
CA TYR A 189 3.82 -2.37 -15.58
C TYR A 189 4.51 -1.89 -16.85
N THR A 190 3.86 -1.00 -17.59
CA THR A 190 4.41 -0.33 -18.78
C THR A 190 4.18 1.17 -18.68
N ASN A 191 5.07 1.94 -19.31
CA ASN A 191 5.02 3.39 -19.35
C ASN A 191 5.57 4.03 -18.05
N ALA A 192 5.15 5.25 -17.76
CA ALA A 192 5.57 6.01 -16.58
C ALA A 192 4.59 5.82 -15.43
N GLY A 193 5.11 5.64 -14.22
CA GLY A 193 4.33 5.54 -13.00
C GLY A 193 5.17 5.71 -11.76
N THR A 194 4.54 5.60 -10.60
CA THR A 194 5.23 5.71 -9.31
C THR A 194 4.94 4.52 -8.42
N ILE A 195 5.94 4.12 -7.64
CA ILE A 195 5.82 3.14 -6.56
C ILE A 195 5.94 3.88 -5.25
N GLU A 196 4.88 3.86 -4.45
CA GLU A 196 4.85 4.46 -3.12
C GLU A 196 5.25 3.46 -2.05
N VAL A 197 6.10 3.91 -1.14
CA VAL A 197 6.73 3.09 -0.09
C VAL A 197 6.66 3.84 1.23
N LEU A 198 6.29 3.16 2.30
CA LEU A 198 6.43 3.66 3.65
C LEU A 198 7.79 3.27 4.21
N LEU A 199 8.54 4.23 4.71
CA LEU A 199 9.85 4.03 5.31
C LEU A 199 9.80 4.35 6.80
N GLU A 200 10.19 3.39 7.64
CA GLU A 200 10.34 3.56 9.08
C GLU A 200 11.70 4.15 9.45
N LYS A 201 11.78 4.68 10.68
CA LYS A 201 13.05 5.14 11.27
C LYS A 201 14.09 4.03 11.42
N SER A 202 13.65 2.79 11.54
CA SER A 202 14.50 1.59 11.57
C SER A 202 15.23 1.30 10.27
N GLY A 203 14.79 1.92 9.16
CA GLY A 203 15.21 1.60 7.80
C GLY A 203 14.38 0.47 7.15
N ALA A 204 13.43 -0.11 7.87
CA ALA A 204 12.45 -1.00 7.27
C ALA A 204 11.51 -0.22 6.35
N PHE A 205 11.15 -0.82 5.22
CA PHE A 205 10.27 -0.17 4.25
C PHE A 205 9.27 -1.16 3.66
N TYR A 206 8.10 -0.63 3.28
CA TYR A 206 6.99 -1.45 2.83
C TYR A 206 6.30 -0.81 1.63
N PHE A 207 6.00 -1.64 0.62
CA PHE A 207 5.17 -1.23 -0.50
C PHE A 207 3.79 -0.78 0.00
N MET A 208 3.33 0.35 -0.52
CA MET A 208 2.02 0.89 -0.21
C MET A 208 1.09 0.81 -1.42
N GLU A 209 1.47 1.44 -2.52
CA GLU A 209 0.68 1.43 -3.75
C GLU A 209 1.53 1.75 -4.99
N MET A 210 0.94 1.53 -6.14
CA MET A 210 1.50 1.88 -7.45
C MET A 210 0.48 2.73 -8.22
N ASN A 211 0.95 3.86 -8.75
CA ASN A 211 0.15 4.82 -9.53
C ASN A 211 0.69 5.02 -10.93
#